data_8e7a7b873bc632f54d2473b7420d8289
#
_entry.id   8e7a7b873bc632f54d2473b7420d8289
#
_cell.length_a   1.000
_cell.length_b   1.000
_cell.length_c   1.000
_cell.angle_alpha   90.00
_cell.angle_beta   90.00
_cell.angle_gamma   90.00
#
_symmetry.space_group_name_H-M   'P 1'
#
loop_
_entity.id
_entity.type
_entity.pdbx_description
1 polymer ?
#
loop_
_entity_poly.entity_id
_entity_poly.type
_entity_poly.pdbx_seq_one_letter_code
_entity_poly.pdbx_strand_id
1 'polypeptide(L)'
;MKLATRRDDSRDGQLVVVSRDLKHAVMADQITGTLQRALDDWAFMAPQLQDLYDALNHGKVANSFPFDPAEYMAPLPRAFQRVEAQAWPSHEKRLQKAALTSQTGPLPDDMVPLRVAPSHVLLPGHGMVSLRFPLGQPATRPDEDEAGKQESRRTAEGEAPSGTSAAAKGVPAGTATGTGRTDAPDAAARQAAAAAAAARGGLDFSAQLVAICGDLPIDLEEDDADRHLLLLGLASAWRIHPDSEPVSRERSRDRGLALAPVLITQDELGEDWRDGRIHRPLHCRLNGRSTGRIDCGTDMRFGFRQLLAALARQTPVGAGCLLTSGPVSNADPDSGWTSVLEARARRRLENSTQPGPAFLQPGDRIRIDMADARGQSLFGAIEQQTVA
;
A
#
# COMPACT_ATOMS: atom_id res chain seq x y z
N MET A 1 6.45 -16.44 15.74
CA MET A 1 5.00 -16.29 16.02
C MET A 1 4.28 -15.47 14.95
N LYS A 2 2.93 -15.51 14.94
CA LYS A 2 2.08 -14.78 14.00
C LYS A 2 1.11 -13.86 14.72
N LEU A 3 1.08 -12.58 14.36
CA LEU A 3 0.30 -11.53 15.02
C LEU A 3 -0.60 -10.82 14.01
N ALA A 4 -1.81 -10.45 14.43
CA ALA A 4 -2.76 -9.69 13.63
C ALA A 4 -3.57 -8.73 14.52
N THR A 5 -4.28 -7.79 13.90
CA THR A 5 -5.15 -6.84 14.60
C THR A 5 -6.59 -7.01 14.14
N ARG A 6 -7.42 -7.51 15.04
CA ARG A 6 -8.86 -7.70 14.79
C ARG A 6 -9.61 -6.39 14.92
N ARG A 7 -10.58 -6.17 14.05
CA ARG A 7 -11.45 -4.99 14.10
C ARG A 7 -12.39 -5.06 15.31
N ASP A 8 -12.49 -3.95 16.04
CA ASP A 8 -13.35 -3.80 17.22
C ASP A 8 -14.02 -2.43 17.29
N ASP A 9 -14.13 -1.74 16.12
CA ASP A 9 -14.63 -0.37 15.97
C ASP A 9 -13.74 0.72 16.60
N SER A 10 -12.68 0.36 17.31
CA SER A 10 -11.64 1.30 17.70
C SER A 10 -10.68 1.59 16.53
N ARG A 11 -9.84 2.61 16.68
CA ARG A 11 -8.84 2.96 15.67
C ARG A 11 -7.62 2.03 15.65
N ASP A 12 -7.36 1.35 16.76
CA ASP A 12 -6.18 0.50 16.92
C ASP A 12 -6.51 -0.99 16.83
N GLY A 13 -7.80 -1.35 16.98
CA GLY A 13 -8.24 -2.72 17.01
C GLY A 13 -7.68 -3.50 18.21
N GLN A 14 -7.86 -4.80 18.20
CA GLN A 14 -7.38 -5.70 19.26
C GLN A 14 -6.31 -6.65 18.74
N LEU A 15 -5.21 -6.76 19.48
CA LEU A 15 -4.15 -7.70 19.16
C LEU A 15 -4.64 -9.13 19.31
N VAL A 16 -4.35 -9.95 18.31
CA VAL A 16 -4.56 -11.41 18.35
C VAL A 16 -3.30 -12.15 17.93
N VAL A 17 -3.16 -13.33 18.50
CA VAL A 17 -2.19 -14.33 18.08
C VAL A 17 -2.89 -15.27 17.11
N VAL A 18 -2.27 -15.51 15.94
CA VAL A 18 -2.83 -16.35 14.86
C VAL A 18 -2.06 -17.65 14.78
N SER A 19 -2.76 -18.79 14.61
CA SER A 19 -2.12 -20.09 14.47
C SER A 19 -1.23 -20.17 13.23
N ARG A 20 -0.24 -21.06 13.27
CA ARG A 20 0.72 -21.25 12.17
C ARG A 20 0.03 -21.53 10.84
N ASP A 21 -1.05 -22.29 10.89
CA ASP A 21 -1.84 -22.68 9.71
C ASP A 21 -2.89 -21.65 9.28
N LEU A 22 -2.95 -20.50 9.94
CA LEU A 22 -3.90 -19.40 9.69
C LEU A 22 -5.38 -19.84 9.78
N LYS A 23 -5.71 -20.84 10.59
CA LYS A 23 -7.09 -21.29 10.76
C LYS A 23 -7.75 -20.76 12.01
N HIS A 24 -6.97 -20.50 13.05
CA HIS A 24 -7.46 -20.07 14.35
C HIS A 24 -6.72 -18.84 14.84
N ALA A 25 -7.38 -18.08 15.68
CA ALA A 25 -6.79 -16.96 16.39
C ALA A 25 -7.27 -16.96 17.84
N VAL A 26 -6.53 -16.25 18.68
CA VAL A 26 -6.87 -16.02 20.08
C VAL A 26 -6.57 -14.57 20.46
N MET A 27 -7.42 -13.96 21.28
CA MET A 27 -7.20 -12.61 21.78
C MET A 27 -5.97 -12.58 22.69
N ALA A 28 -5.16 -11.54 22.57
CA ALA A 28 -3.98 -11.31 23.42
C ALA A 28 -4.28 -10.36 24.60
N ASP A 29 -5.55 -10.15 24.93
CA ASP A 29 -6.05 -9.16 25.89
C ASP A 29 -5.48 -9.32 27.31
N GLN A 30 -5.13 -10.55 27.71
CA GLN A 30 -4.48 -10.83 28.98
C GLN A 30 -3.00 -10.39 29.03
N ILE A 31 -2.39 -10.15 27.84
CA ILE A 31 -1.00 -9.72 27.69
C ILE A 31 -0.97 -8.24 27.34
N THR A 32 -1.60 -7.88 26.23
CA THR A 32 -1.70 -6.49 25.76
C THR A 32 -2.84 -6.32 24.77
N GLY A 33 -3.48 -5.14 24.77
CA GLY A 33 -4.66 -4.89 23.95
C GLY A 33 -4.33 -4.53 22.49
N THR A 34 -3.16 -3.96 22.19
CA THR A 34 -2.83 -3.48 20.84
C THR A 34 -1.41 -3.87 20.44
N LEU A 35 -1.16 -3.96 19.13
CA LEU A 35 0.18 -4.27 18.64
C LEU A 35 1.19 -3.16 19.01
N GLN A 36 0.80 -1.88 18.94
CA GLN A 36 1.74 -0.79 19.31
C GLN A 36 2.23 -0.95 20.75
N ARG A 37 1.35 -1.25 21.69
CA ARG A 37 1.76 -1.48 23.09
C ARG A 37 2.67 -2.68 23.24
N ALA A 38 2.50 -3.73 22.42
CA ALA A 38 3.43 -4.85 22.39
C ALA A 38 4.82 -4.42 21.89
N LEU A 39 4.86 -3.58 20.86
CA LEU A 39 6.11 -3.09 20.28
C LEU A 39 6.86 -2.14 21.23
N ASP A 40 6.13 -1.31 21.99
CA ASP A 40 6.71 -0.37 22.96
C ASP A 40 7.44 -1.07 24.12
N ASP A 41 7.05 -2.31 24.45
CA ASP A 41 7.67 -3.13 25.52
C ASP A 41 7.91 -4.57 25.03
N TRP A 42 8.51 -4.67 23.85
CA TRP A 42 8.67 -5.95 23.15
C TRP A 42 9.42 -7.00 23.95
N ALA A 43 10.48 -6.61 24.63
CA ALA A 43 11.29 -7.54 25.42
C ALA A 43 10.49 -8.25 26.51
N PHE A 44 9.49 -7.59 27.08
CA PHE A 44 8.60 -8.14 28.10
C PHE A 44 7.39 -8.87 27.47
N MET A 45 6.81 -8.33 26.41
CA MET A 45 5.58 -8.85 25.83
C MET A 45 5.81 -10.05 24.89
N ALA A 46 6.91 -10.06 24.12
CA ALA A 46 7.15 -11.09 23.10
C ALA A 46 7.24 -12.51 23.68
N PRO A 47 7.90 -12.80 24.81
CA PRO A 47 7.90 -14.14 25.39
C PRO A 47 6.49 -14.64 25.73
N GLN A 48 5.64 -13.78 26.29
CA GLN A 48 4.26 -14.12 26.65
C GLN A 48 3.39 -14.38 25.41
N LEU A 49 3.56 -13.56 24.36
CA LEU A 49 2.90 -13.76 23.07
C LEU A 49 3.36 -15.06 22.40
N GLN A 50 4.64 -15.42 22.53
CA GLN A 50 5.19 -16.68 22.03
C GLN A 50 4.60 -17.87 22.77
N ASP A 51 4.50 -17.82 24.10
CA ASP A 51 3.86 -18.88 24.91
C ASP A 51 2.39 -19.08 24.49
N LEU A 52 1.66 -17.99 24.27
CA LEU A 52 0.27 -18.04 23.79
C LEU A 52 0.20 -18.63 22.37
N TYR A 53 1.14 -18.28 21.48
CA TYR A 53 1.26 -18.83 20.14
C TYR A 53 1.51 -20.35 20.16
N ASP A 54 2.40 -20.79 21.02
CA ASP A 54 2.72 -22.22 21.17
C ASP A 54 1.53 -22.97 21.76
N ALA A 55 0.86 -22.43 22.76
CA ALA A 55 -0.36 -23.00 23.32
C ALA A 55 -1.49 -23.12 22.27
N LEU A 56 -1.68 -22.08 21.44
CA LEU A 56 -2.67 -22.09 20.35
C LEU A 56 -2.35 -23.19 19.33
N ASN A 57 -1.11 -23.32 18.90
CA ASN A 57 -0.69 -24.32 17.92
C ASN A 57 -0.75 -25.77 18.44
N HIS A 58 -0.72 -25.95 19.78
CA HIS A 58 -0.93 -27.24 20.43
C HIS A 58 -2.38 -27.52 20.80
N GLY A 59 -3.32 -26.64 20.45
CA GLY A 59 -4.75 -26.81 20.79
C GLY A 59 -5.05 -26.68 22.29
N LYS A 60 -4.19 -26.00 23.04
CA LYS A 60 -4.31 -25.85 24.51
C LYS A 60 -5.04 -24.57 24.93
N VAL A 61 -5.54 -23.79 23.98
CA VAL A 61 -6.26 -22.54 24.25
C VAL A 61 -7.77 -22.76 24.11
N ALA A 62 -8.52 -22.52 25.21
CA ALA A 62 -9.96 -22.77 25.25
C ALA A 62 -10.79 -21.78 24.41
N ASN A 63 -10.33 -20.52 24.29
CA ASN A 63 -11.09 -19.42 23.68
C ASN A 63 -10.58 -19.06 22.29
N SER A 64 -10.02 -20.04 21.55
CA SER A 64 -9.65 -19.82 20.15
C SER A 64 -10.89 -19.77 19.26
N PHE A 65 -10.80 -18.97 18.19
CA PHE A 65 -11.87 -18.78 17.21
C PHE A 65 -11.30 -18.87 15.78
N PRO A 66 -12.16 -19.13 14.76
CA PRO A 66 -11.72 -19.16 13.38
C PRO A 66 -11.08 -17.84 12.94
N PHE A 67 -9.99 -17.92 12.17
CA PHE A 67 -9.33 -16.76 11.59
C PHE A 67 -9.94 -16.47 10.19
N ASP A 68 -10.65 -15.36 10.07
CA ASP A 68 -11.14 -14.84 8.78
C ASP A 68 -10.43 -13.51 8.47
N PRO A 69 -9.54 -13.47 7.47
CA PRO A 69 -8.80 -12.26 7.11
C PRO A 69 -9.66 -11.01 6.88
N ALA A 70 -10.93 -11.17 6.50
CA ALA A 70 -11.86 -10.05 6.28
C ALA A 70 -12.23 -9.29 7.56
N GLU A 71 -12.10 -9.91 8.73
CA GLU A 71 -12.36 -9.29 10.04
C GLU A 71 -11.19 -8.46 10.57
N TYR A 72 -10.07 -8.42 9.84
CA TYR A 72 -8.82 -7.81 10.34
C TYR A 72 -8.54 -6.46 9.70
N MET A 73 -7.89 -5.62 10.46
CA MET A 73 -7.36 -4.32 10.03
C MET A 73 -5.95 -4.48 9.45
N ALA A 74 -5.34 -3.37 9.02
CA ALA A 74 -3.88 -3.34 8.94
C ALA A 74 -3.31 -3.71 10.32
N PRO A 75 -2.30 -4.59 10.42
CA PRO A 75 -1.83 -5.08 11.73
C PRO A 75 -1.34 -3.96 12.66
N LEU A 76 -0.78 -2.87 12.11
CA LEU A 76 -0.43 -1.66 12.84
C LEU A 76 -1.17 -0.47 12.21
N PRO A 77 -2.45 -0.22 12.54
CA PRO A 77 -3.32 0.70 11.80
C PRO A 77 -2.85 2.15 11.82
N ARG A 78 -2.13 2.54 12.87
CA ARG A 78 -1.63 3.91 13.08
C ARG A 78 -0.14 3.93 13.37
N ALA A 79 0.67 3.37 12.47
CA ALA A 79 2.12 3.53 12.57
C ALA A 79 2.49 5.01 12.56
N PHE A 80 3.29 5.45 13.51
CA PHE A 80 3.68 6.86 13.63
C PHE A 80 4.64 7.30 12.51
N GLN A 81 5.40 6.36 11.96
CA GLN A 81 6.33 6.62 10.87
C GLN A 81 6.28 5.51 9.83
N ARG A 82 6.33 5.91 8.57
CA ARG A 82 6.49 5.01 7.42
C ARG A 82 7.67 5.50 6.59
N VAL A 83 8.58 4.60 6.30
CA VAL A 83 9.73 4.85 5.43
C VAL A 83 9.71 3.84 4.29
N GLU A 84 9.94 4.30 3.08
CA GLU A 84 10.03 3.48 1.89
C GLU A 84 11.47 3.48 1.39
N ALA A 85 12.03 2.28 1.26
CA ALA A 85 13.31 2.06 0.65
C ALA A 85 13.21 1.77 -0.86
N GLN A 86 14.33 1.81 -1.54
CA GLN A 86 14.50 1.33 -2.91
C GLN A 86 15.52 0.18 -2.91
N ALA A 87 15.11 -0.95 -2.35
CA ALA A 87 16.00 -2.10 -2.21
C ALA A 87 16.21 -2.88 -3.53
N TRP A 88 15.41 -2.60 -4.57
CA TRP A 88 15.37 -3.35 -5.83
C TRP A 88 15.86 -2.53 -7.02
N PRO A 89 17.18 -2.50 -7.32
CA PRO A 89 17.71 -1.71 -8.42
C PRO A 89 17.18 -2.12 -9.80
N SER A 90 16.74 -3.36 -9.97
CA SER A 90 16.14 -3.85 -11.22
C SER A 90 14.85 -3.11 -11.59
N HIS A 91 14.01 -2.78 -10.62
CA HIS A 91 12.83 -1.94 -10.83
C HIS A 91 13.19 -0.57 -11.39
N GLU A 92 14.05 0.17 -10.70
CA GLU A 92 14.45 1.51 -11.08
C GLU A 92 15.17 1.56 -12.42
N LYS A 93 16.13 0.64 -12.62
CA LYS A 93 16.86 0.53 -13.90
C LYS A 93 15.94 0.29 -15.09
N ARG A 94 14.86 -0.50 -14.91
CA ARG A 94 13.86 -0.70 -15.98
C ARG A 94 13.09 0.58 -16.28
N LEU A 95 12.61 1.28 -15.26
CA LEU A 95 11.90 2.54 -15.44
C LEU A 95 12.76 3.58 -16.14
N GLN A 96 14.04 3.70 -15.76
CA GLN A 96 15.02 4.61 -16.39
C GLN A 96 15.26 4.24 -17.86
N LYS A 97 15.57 2.97 -18.14
CA LYS A 97 15.79 2.50 -19.52
C LYS A 97 14.58 2.68 -20.40
N ALA A 98 13.39 2.53 -19.87
CA ALA A 98 12.14 2.76 -20.58
C ALA A 98 11.75 4.25 -20.66
N ALA A 99 12.54 5.16 -20.11
CA ALA A 99 12.23 6.59 -20.00
C ALA A 99 10.85 6.87 -19.34
N LEU A 100 10.47 6.04 -18.38
CA LEU A 100 9.23 6.19 -17.61
C LEU A 100 9.42 6.88 -16.26
N THR A 101 10.64 7.21 -15.87
CA THR A 101 10.94 7.97 -14.65
C THR A 101 11.73 9.23 -14.98
N SER A 102 11.48 10.30 -14.21
CA SER A 102 12.26 11.53 -14.27
C SER A 102 13.61 11.43 -13.57
N GLN A 103 13.83 10.36 -12.80
CA GLN A 103 15.11 10.12 -12.14
C GLN A 103 16.16 9.75 -13.18
N THR A 104 17.20 10.56 -13.31
CA THR A 104 18.32 10.34 -14.22
C THR A 104 19.58 9.95 -13.45
N GLY A 105 20.25 8.91 -13.93
CA GLY A 105 21.49 8.41 -13.37
C GLY A 105 21.31 7.27 -12.35
N PRO A 106 22.39 6.48 -12.17
CA PRO A 106 22.38 5.39 -11.19
C PRO A 106 22.37 5.97 -9.77
N LEU A 107 21.70 5.26 -8.87
CA LEU A 107 21.86 5.50 -7.44
C LEU A 107 23.31 5.18 -7.03
N PRO A 108 23.94 6.02 -6.20
CA PRO A 108 25.27 5.73 -5.65
C PRO A 108 25.31 4.33 -5.00
N ASP A 109 26.44 3.67 -5.14
CA ASP A 109 26.55 2.27 -4.70
C ASP A 109 26.56 2.11 -3.17
N ASP A 110 26.91 3.15 -2.46
CA ASP A 110 27.03 3.23 -1.00
C ASP A 110 25.80 3.87 -0.32
N MET A 111 24.86 4.37 -1.08
CA MET A 111 23.68 5.06 -0.53
C MET A 111 22.45 4.17 -0.56
N VAL A 112 21.85 3.96 0.61
CA VAL A 112 20.52 3.36 0.75
C VAL A 112 19.47 4.44 0.52
N PRO A 113 18.68 4.36 -0.55
CA PRO A 113 17.66 5.36 -0.80
C PRO A 113 16.46 5.13 0.12
N LEU A 114 16.24 6.04 1.04
CA LEU A 114 15.11 6.05 1.97
C LEU A 114 14.24 7.28 1.76
N ARG A 115 12.95 7.12 1.86
CA ARG A 115 11.96 8.21 1.77
C ARG A 115 10.91 8.07 2.85
N VAL A 116 10.73 9.12 3.64
CA VAL A 116 9.57 9.21 4.53
C VAL A 116 8.30 9.31 3.70
N ALA A 117 7.34 8.47 3.98
CA ALA A 117 6.06 8.40 3.30
C ALA A 117 4.91 8.66 4.28
N PRO A 118 3.73 9.11 3.79
CA PRO A 118 2.57 9.30 4.64
C PRO A 118 2.20 8.01 5.38
N SER A 119 2.05 8.07 6.71
CA SER A 119 1.67 6.94 7.55
C SER A 119 0.19 6.92 7.94
N HIS A 120 -0.55 7.97 7.62
CA HIS A 120 -1.94 8.14 8.04
C HIS A 120 -2.97 7.30 7.27
N VAL A 121 -2.56 6.65 6.17
CA VAL A 121 -3.42 5.81 5.34
C VAL A 121 -2.84 4.40 5.28
N LEU A 122 -3.10 3.61 6.33
CA LEU A 122 -2.81 2.17 6.34
C LEU A 122 -4.12 1.41 6.12
N LEU A 123 -4.13 0.56 5.10
CA LEU A 123 -5.31 -0.14 4.62
C LEU A 123 -5.28 -1.62 5.03
N PRO A 124 -6.44 -2.23 5.30
CA PRO A 124 -6.51 -3.68 5.48
C PRO A 124 -6.11 -4.39 4.19
N GLY A 125 -5.51 -5.56 4.33
CA GLY A 125 -5.10 -6.39 3.20
C GLY A 125 -6.27 -7.06 2.47
N HIS A 126 -7.42 -7.17 3.10
CA HIS A 126 -8.61 -7.82 2.56
C HIS A 126 -9.78 -6.85 2.40
N GLY A 127 -10.61 -7.10 1.38
CA GLY A 127 -11.85 -6.39 1.14
C GLY A 127 -11.81 -5.39 -0.02
N MET A 128 -12.86 -4.59 -0.09
CA MET A 128 -12.96 -3.52 -1.08
C MET A 128 -12.21 -2.29 -0.58
N VAL A 129 -11.22 -1.87 -1.33
CA VAL A 129 -10.56 -0.58 -1.11
C VAL A 129 -11.31 0.45 -1.96
N SER A 130 -12.14 1.24 -1.29
CA SER A 130 -12.69 2.42 -1.92
C SER A 130 -11.56 3.42 -2.11
N LEU A 131 -11.01 3.41 -3.28
CA LEU A 131 -10.09 4.44 -3.75
C LEU A 131 -10.93 5.58 -4.34
N ARG A 132 -12.00 5.98 -3.64
CA ARG A 132 -12.74 7.17 -4.01
C ARG A 132 -11.76 8.32 -4.03
N PHE A 133 -11.33 8.61 -5.24
CA PHE A 133 -10.64 9.84 -5.49
C PHE A 133 -11.68 10.94 -5.39
N PRO A 134 -11.55 11.94 -4.52
CA PRO A 134 -12.28 13.16 -4.75
C PRO A 134 -11.91 13.55 -6.18
N LEU A 135 -12.85 13.43 -7.09
CA LEU A 135 -12.73 13.92 -8.47
C LEU A 135 -12.34 15.38 -8.31
N GLY A 136 -11.05 15.68 -8.57
CA GLY A 136 -10.47 16.95 -8.20
C GLY A 136 -11.26 18.09 -8.74
N GLN A 137 -11.56 19.04 -7.91
CA GLN A 137 -11.56 20.41 -8.34
C GLN A 137 -10.20 20.62 -9.06
N PRO A 138 -10.18 21.15 -10.29
CA PRO A 138 -8.93 21.56 -10.90
C PRO A 138 -8.20 22.41 -9.86
N ALA A 139 -6.91 22.14 -9.66
CA ALA A 139 -6.09 22.98 -8.80
C ALA A 139 -6.21 24.40 -9.35
N THR A 140 -7.00 25.23 -8.72
CA THR A 140 -6.96 26.66 -8.91
C THR A 140 -5.55 27.06 -8.52
N ARG A 141 -4.82 27.60 -9.48
CA ARG A 141 -3.52 28.19 -9.24
C ARG A 141 -3.70 29.25 -8.16
N PRO A 142 -2.89 29.23 -7.07
CA PRO A 142 -3.06 30.21 -5.98
C PRO A 142 -2.89 31.66 -6.41
N ASP A 143 -2.39 31.93 -7.62
CA ASP A 143 -1.97 33.25 -8.06
C ASP A 143 -2.99 34.00 -8.94
N GLU A 144 -4.11 33.36 -9.35
CA GLU A 144 -5.12 34.03 -10.19
C GLU A 144 -6.33 34.58 -9.41
N ASP A 145 -6.54 34.14 -8.15
CA ASP A 145 -7.70 34.58 -7.34
C ASP A 145 -7.45 35.85 -6.51
N GLU A 146 -6.21 36.32 -6.32
CA GLU A 146 -5.95 37.58 -5.62
C GLU A 146 -5.95 38.80 -6.57
N ALA A 147 -5.62 38.63 -7.84
CA ALA A 147 -5.66 39.74 -8.80
C ALA A 147 -7.09 40.14 -9.15
N GLY A 148 -8.02 39.18 -9.21
CA GLY A 148 -9.44 39.48 -9.52
C GLY A 148 -10.22 40.14 -8.38
N LYS A 149 -9.78 40.01 -7.14
CA LYS A 149 -10.44 40.64 -5.99
C LYS A 149 -10.03 42.10 -5.74
N GLN A 150 -8.91 42.54 -6.27
CA GLN A 150 -8.51 43.96 -6.18
C GLN A 150 -9.14 44.84 -7.26
N GLU A 151 -9.50 44.28 -8.43
CA GLU A 151 -10.14 45.05 -9.48
C GLU A 151 -11.66 45.14 -9.25
N SER A 152 -12.27 44.19 -8.60
CA SER A 152 -13.71 44.19 -8.24
C SER A 152 -14.07 45.12 -7.07
N ARG A 153 -13.08 45.59 -6.29
CA ARG A 153 -13.29 46.56 -5.21
C ARG A 153 -13.17 48.02 -5.63
N ARG A 154 -12.71 48.32 -6.84
CA ARG A 154 -12.57 49.69 -7.35
C ARG A 154 -13.76 50.17 -8.19
N THR A 155 -14.72 49.29 -8.53
CA THR A 155 -15.93 49.64 -9.35
C THR A 155 -17.24 49.58 -8.60
N ALA A 156 -17.24 49.39 -7.27
CA ALA A 156 -18.47 49.25 -6.48
C ALA A 156 -18.83 50.47 -5.61
N GLU A 157 -18.32 51.63 -5.92
CA GLU A 157 -18.80 52.90 -5.36
C GLU A 157 -19.40 53.75 -6.47
N GLY A 158 -20.70 53.62 -6.70
CA GLY A 158 -21.49 54.45 -7.59
C GLY A 158 -22.83 53.86 -7.96
N GLU A 159 -23.87 54.39 -7.30
CA GLU A 159 -25.27 54.44 -7.74
C GLU A 159 -26.18 53.22 -7.57
N ALA A 160 -27.09 53.33 -6.59
CA ALA A 160 -28.45 52.85 -6.65
C ALA A 160 -29.35 54.01 -7.15
N PRO A 161 -30.61 53.83 -7.64
CA PRO A 161 -31.64 52.99 -7.09
C PRO A 161 -32.77 52.46 -8.06
N SER A 162 -33.68 51.69 -7.45
CA SER A 162 -35.13 51.56 -7.72
C SER A 162 -35.69 50.70 -8.86
N GLY A 163 -36.63 49.84 -8.46
CA GLY A 163 -37.82 49.59 -9.27
C GLY A 163 -38.35 48.15 -9.38
N THR A 164 -39.17 47.77 -8.45
CA THR A 164 -40.49 47.06 -8.56
C THR A 164 -40.72 45.87 -9.51
N SER A 165 -41.20 44.78 -8.91
CA SER A 165 -42.54 44.14 -9.12
C SER A 165 -42.71 42.96 -10.08
N ALA A 166 -43.24 41.93 -9.50
CA ALA A 166 -44.38 41.05 -9.84
C ALA A 166 -44.21 39.78 -10.68
N ALA A 167 -44.43 38.70 -10.04
CA ALA A 167 -45.55 37.74 -10.13
C ALA A 167 -45.60 36.70 -11.26
N ALA A 168 -45.56 35.49 -10.86
CA ALA A 168 -46.58 34.43 -10.81
C ALA A 168 -46.69 33.39 -11.94
N LYS A 169 -46.81 32.17 -11.47
CA LYS A 169 -47.68 31.04 -11.92
C LYS A 169 -47.23 30.11 -13.05
N GLY A 170 -47.27 28.80 -12.72
CA GLY A 170 -47.73 27.75 -13.62
C GLY A 170 -47.05 26.40 -13.49
N VAL A 171 -47.62 25.50 -12.65
CA VAL A 171 -47.43 24.04 -12.76
C VAL A 171 -48.49 23.52 -13.76
N PRO A 172 -48.17 22.49 -14.57
CA PRO A 172 -48.97 21.30 -14.45
C PRO A 172 -48.20 19.99 -14.42
N ALA A 173 -48.78 19.05 -13.68
CA ALA A 173 -48.43 17.65 -13.59
C ALA A 173 -48.70 16.89 -14.91
N GLY A 174 -47.82 15.94 -15.19
CA GLY A 174 -48.05 14.94 -16.25
C GLY A 174 -47.40 13.64 -15.87
N THR A 175 -48.21 12.67 -15.44
CA THR A 175 -47.89 11.26 -15.26
C THR A 175 -47.50 10.60 -16.59
N ALA A 176 -46.36 9.89 -16.60
CA ALA A 176 -46.14 8.86 -17.59
C ALA A 176 -45.29 7.73 -16.97
N THR A 177 -45.95 6.59 -16.85
CA THR A 177 -45.37 5.26 -16.61
C THR A 177 -44.48 4.86 -17.78
N GLY A 178 -43.23 4.56 -17.50
CA GLY A 178 -42.30 4.04 -18.48
C GLY A 178 -41.42 2.97 -17.84
N THR A 179 -41.60 1.75 -18.29
CA THR A 179 -40.89 0.51 -17.97
C THR A 179 -39.36 0.67 -18.13
N GLY A 180 -38.64 0.43 -17.06
CA GLY A 180 -37.18 0.51 -17.03
C GLY A 180 -36.52 -0.58 -17.88
N ARG A 181 -35.91 -0.20 -18.97
CA ARG A 181 -34.79 -0.91 -19.61
C ARG A 181 -33.53 -0.35 -18.98
N THR A 182 -32.81 -1.19 -18.24
CA THR A 182 -31.43 -0.92 -17.85
C THR A 182 -30.57 -1.07 -19.11
N ASP A 183 -30.43 -0.02 -19.89
CA ASP A 183 -29.49 0.03 -20.99
C ASP A 183 -28.08 0.01 -20.41
N ALA A 184 -27.34 -1.08 -20.68
CA ALA A 184 -25.90 -1.13 -20.44
C ALA A 184 -25.24 0.06 -21.18
N PRO A 185 -24.35 0.83 -20.56
CA PRO A 185 -23.77 1.99 -21.20
C PRO A 185 -23.11 1.59 -22.53
N ASP A 186 -23.40 2.37 -23.57
CA ASP A 186 -22.89 2.24 -24.93
C ASP A 186 -21.36 2.09 -24.92
N ALA A 187 -20.82 1.29 -25.84
CA ALA A 187 -19.39 1.09 -26.00
C ALA A 187 -18.62 2.41 -26.16
N ALA A 188 -19.22 3.39 -26.82
CA ALA A 188 -18.68 4.76 -26.97
C ALA A 188 -18.63 5.50 -25.63
N ALA A 189 -19.64 5.36 -24.79
CA ALA A 189 -19.66 5.96 -23.44
C ALA A 189 -18.61 5.30 -22.52
N ARG A 190 -18.38 4.00 -22.64
CA ARG A 190 -17.31 3.29 -21.92
C ARG A 190 -15.93 3.73 -22.41
N GLN A 191 -15.76 3.92 -23.69
CA GLN A 191 -14.51 4.38 -24.29
C GLN A 191 -14.22 5.85 -23.93
N ALA A 192 -15.25 6.70 -23.92
CA ALA A 192 -15.14 8.10 -23.46
C ALA A 192 -14.84 8.19 -21.96
N ALA A 193 -15.47 7.32 -21.15
CA ALA A 193 -15.20 7.24 -19.71
C ALA A 193 -13.78 6.72 -19.45
N ALA A 194 -13.31 5.74 -20.22
CA ALA A 194 -11.94 5.22 -20.14
C ALA A 194 -10.91 6.26 -20.57
N ALA A 195 -11.20 7.04 -21.64
CA ALA A 195 -10.35 8.14 -22.09
C ALA A 195 -10.32 9.29 -21.06
N ALA A 196 -11.46 9.63 -20.45
CA ALA A 196 -11.54 10.62 -19.38
C ALA A 196 -10.88 10.13 -18.06
N ALA A 197 -10.88 8.84 -17.80
CA ALA A 197 -10.13 8.24 -16.70
C ALA A 197 -8.62 8.22 -16.98
N ALA A 198 -8.21 7.97 -18.21
CA ALA A 198 -6.82 8.05 -18.66
C ALA A 198 -6.28 9.49 -18.52
N ALA A 199 -7.11 10.53 -18.75
CA ALA A 199 -6.73 11.93 -18.61
C ALA A 199 -6.54 12.40 -17.15
N ARG A 200 -6.73 11.53 -16.13
CA ARG A 200 -6.69 11.89 -14.69
C ARG A 200 -5.57 11.24 -13.90
N GLY A 201 -4.65 10.55 -14.54
CA GLY A 201 -3.59 9.77 -13.92
C GLY A 201 -3.96 8.31 -13.69
N GLY A 202 -2.95 7.46 -13.68
CA GLY A 202 -3.09 6.01 -13.60
C GLY A 202 -2.97 5.48 -12.19
N LEU A 203 -3.97 4.73 -11.70
CA LEU A 203 -3.87 4.00 -10.45
C LEU A 203 -2.99 2.77 -10.62
N ASP A 204 -1.99 2.65 -9.75
CA ASP A 204 -1.06 1.53 -9.69
C ASP A 204 -1.01 0.94 -8.29
N PHE A 205 -0.63 -0.32 -8.21
CA PHE A 205 -0.22 -1.01 -7.01
C PHE A 205 1.24 -1.42 -7.11
N SER A 206 1.91 -1.61 -5.99
CA SER A 206 3.23 -2.24 -5.98
C SER A 206 3.38 -3.16 -4.79
N ALA A 207 3.70 -4.44 -5.06
CA ALA A 207 3.94 -5.40 -4.01
C ALA A 207 5.32 -5.20 -3.40
N GLN A 208 5.37 -5.16 -2.07
CA GLN A 208 6.55 -4.85 -1.27
C GLN A 208 6.63 -5.79 -0.07
N LEU A 209 7.84 -5.94 0.47
CA LEU A 209 8.04 -6.45 1.81
C LEU A 209 7.97 -5.29 2.81
N VAL A 210 7.56 -5.59 4.04
CA VAL A 210 7.57 -4.62 5.13
C VAL A 210 8.24 -5.22 6.37
N ALA A 211 9.04 -4.40 7.04
CA ALA A 211 9.60 -4.66 8.35
C ALA A 211 9.01 -3.66 9.36
N ILE A 212 8.74 -4.12 10.57
CA ILE A 212 8.43 -3.29 11.72
C ILE A 212 9.58 -3.42 12.71
N CYS A 213 10.17 -2.29 13.08
CA CYS A 213 11.28 -2.27 14.02
C CYS A 213 10.83 -1.91 15.45
N GLY A 214 11.64 -2.33 16.41
CA GLY A 214 11.69 -1.75 17.75
C GLY A 214 12.43 -0.42 17.76
N ASP A 215 12.82 0.04 18.94
CA ASP A 215 13.66 1.22 19.07
C ASP A 215 15.02 1.00 18.39
N LEU A 216 15.38 1.89 17.48
CA LEU A 216 16.69 1.87 16.82
C LEU A 216 17.56 2.96 17.47
N PRO A 217 18.69 2.60 18.09
CA PRO A 217 19.66 3.58 18.55
C PRO A 217 20.28 4.31 17.35
N ILE A 218 20.77 5.52 17.59
CA ILE A 218 21.56 6.25 16.58
C ILE A 218 22.82 5.44 16.23
N ASP A 219 23.23 5.49 14.98
CA ASP A 219 24.38 4.75 14.45
C ASP A 219 24.32 3.23 14.70
N LEU A 220 23.12 2.64 14.58
CA LEU A 220 22.94 1.19 14.65
C LEU A 220 23.81 0.47 13.64
N GLU A 221 24.63 -0.48 14.12
CA GLU A 221 25.43 -1.35 13.26
C GLU A 221 24.58 -2.45 12.60
N GLU A 222 24.96 -2.86 11.38
CA GLU A 222 24.21 -3.87 10.61
C GLU A 222 24.11 -5.20 11.35
N ASP A 223 25.18 -5.61 12.04
CA ASP A 223 25.22 -6.89 12.76
C ASP A 223 24.27 -6.92 13.96
N ASP A 224 23.94 -5.78 14.53
CA ASP A 224 22.97 -5.67 15.63
C ASP A 224 21.53 -5.45 15.15
N ALA A 225 21.31 -5.16 13.89
CA ALA A 225 20.00 -4.79 13.35
C ALA A 225 18.93 -5.87 13.50
N ASP A 226 19.28 -7.16 13.47
CA ASP A 226 18.31 -8.26 13.64
C ASP A 226 17.59 -8.23 14.99
N ARG A 227 18.22 -7.71 16.03
CA ARG A 227 17.60 -7.57 17.37
C ARG A 227 16.48 -6.54 17.39
N HIS A 228 16.55 -5.59 16.48
CA HIS A 228 15.60 -4.49 16.34
C HIS A 228 14.56 -4.72 15.25
N LEU A 229 14.73 -5.76 14.43
CA LEU A 229 13.72 -6.21 13.46
C LEU A 229 12.72 -7.11 14.17
N LEU A 230 11.55 -6.58 14.51
CA LEU A 230 10.58 -7.30 15.33
C LEU A 230 9.65 -8.16 14.50
N LEU A 231 9.09 -7.59 13.43
CA LEU A 231 8.08 -8.24 12.62
C LEU A 231 8.30 -8.00 11.13
N LEU A 232 7.88 -8.95 10.33
CA LEU A 232 7.91 -8.93 8.87
C LEU A 232 6.50 -9.12 8.31
N GLY A 233 6.25 -8.58 7.13
CA GLY A 233 4.97 -8.70 6.44
C GLY A 233 5.02 -8.43 4.95
N LEU A 234 3.87 -8.54 4.30
CA LEU A 234 3.65 -8.11 2.93
C LEU A 234 2.89 -6.78 2.90
N ALA A 235 3.21 -5.97 1.91
CA ALA A 235 2.53 -4.71 1.67
C ALA A 235 2.19 -4.51 0.19
N SER A 236 1.18 -3.72 -0.07
CA SER A 236 0.86 -3.17 -1.39
C SER A 236 0.77 -1.65 -1.28
N ALA A 237 1.70 -0.94 -1.90
CA ALA A 237 1.60 0.51 -1.97
C ALA A 237 0.71 0.91 -3.15
N TRP A 238 -0.28 1.76 -2.87
CA TRP A 238 -1.22 2.28 -3.85
C TRP A 238 -0.82 3.70 -4.25
N ARG A 239 -0.69 3.94 -5.55
CA ARG A 239 -0.27 5.23 -6.09
C ARG A 239 -1.09 5.64 -7.30
N ILE A 240 -1.25 6.96 -7.47
CA ILE A 240 -1.67 7.54 -8.74
C ILE A 240 -0.45 8.17 -9.39
N HIS A 241 -0.15 7.71 -10.58
CA HIS A 241 0.86 8.32 -11.45
C HIS A 241 0.22 9.40 -12.32
N PRO A 242 0.92 10.51 -12.60
CA PRO A 242 0.42 11.52 -13.53
C PRO A 242 0.30 10.96 -14.95
N ASP A 243 -0.58 11.52 -15.77
CA ASP A 243 -0.75 11.10 -17.16
C ASP A 243 0.44 11.40 -18.05
N SER A 244 1.28 12.37 -17.65
CA SER A 244 2.46 12.75 -18.40
C SER A 244 3.63 11.84 -18.07
N GLU A 245 4.22 11.22 -19.07
CA GLU A 245 5.52 10.59 -18.99
C GLU A 245 6.64 11.63 -19.24
N PRO A 246 7.78 11.55 -18.57
CA PRO A 246 8.13 10.57 -17.54
C PRO A 246 7.40 10.79 -16.21
N VAL A 247 7.16 9.68 -15.52
CA VAL A 247 6.53 9.71 -14.19
C VAL A 247 7.53 10.26 -13.17
N SER A 248 7.15 11.35 -12.51
CA SER A 248 7.91 11.89 -11.39
C SER A 248 7.39 11.29 -10.08
N ARG A 249 8.30 10.86 -9.21
CA ARG A 249 7.94 10.40 -7.87
C ARG A 249 7.27 11.50 -7.04
N GLU A 250 7.73 12.75 -7.20
CA GLU A 250 7.15 13.89 -6.52
C GLU A 250 5.72 14.20 -7.01
N ARG A 251 5.42 13.89 -8.26
CA ARG A 251 4.08 14.05 -8.84
C ARG A 251 3.18 12.84 -8.60
N SER A 252 3.76 11.67 -8.30
CA SER A 252 2.99 10.49 -7.94
C SER A 252 2.38 10.67 -6.56
N ARG A 253 1.06 10.48 -6.47
CA ARG A 253 0.32 10.67 -5.22
C ARG A 253 0.20 9.32 -4.50
N ASP A 254 0.75 9.24 -3.30
CA ASP A 254 0.54 8.11 -2.39
C ASP A 254 -0.93 8.07 -1.97
N ARG A 255 -1.56 6.90 -2.09
CA ARG A 255 -2.97 6.67 -1.74
C ARG A 255 -3.14 5.74 -0.55
N GLY A 256 -2.07 5.14 -0.11
CA GLY A 256 -2.05 4.28 1.06
C GLY A 256 -1.15 3.08 0.89
N LEU A 257 -0.94 2.41 2.00
CA LEU A 257 -0.23 1.15 2.09
C LEU A 257 -1.18 0.11 2.66
N ALA A 258 -1.53 -0.89 1.86
CA ALA A 258 -2.23 -2.07 2.36
C ALA A 258 -1.23 -3.05 2.94
N LEU A 259 -1.55 -3.62 4.11
CA LEU A 259 -0.74 -4.64 4.77
C LEU A 259 -1.49 -5.97 4.76
N ALA A 260 -0.79 -7.06 4.53
CA ALA A 260 -1.35 -8.39 4.77
C ALA A 260 -1.82 -8.50 6.24
N PRO A 261 -2.87 -9.29 6.52
CA PRO A 261 -3.48 -9.29 7.85
C PRO A 261 -2.57 -9.80 8.96
N VAL A 262 -1.55 -10.57 8.61
CA VAL A 262 -0.64 -11.21 9.57
C VAL A 262 0.78 -10.70 9.39
N LEU A 263 1.40 -10.34 10.51
CA LEU A 263 2.84 -10.12 10.64
C LEU A 263 3.48 -11.31 11.32
N ILE A 264 4.72 -11.60 11.00
CA ILE A 264 5.45 -12.73 11.55
C ILE A 264 6.80 -12.30 12.15
N THR A 265 7.24 -13.01 13.15
CA THR A 265 8.62 -12.94 13.63
C THR A 265 9.57 -13.70 12.69
N GLN A 266 10.84 -13.39 12.70
CA GLN A 266 11.85 -13.96 11.77
C GLN A 266 11.92 -15.49 11.84
N ASP A 267 11.72 -16.08 13.02
CA ASP A 267 11.76 -17.53 13.27
C ASP A 267 10.73 -18.32 12.44
N GLU A 268 9.59 -17.70 12.06
CA GLU A 268 8.59 -18.32 11.19
C GLU A 268 9.09 -18.58 9.76
N LEU A 269 10.16 -17.89 9.35
CA LEU A 269 10.80 -18.08 8.05
C LEU A 269 11.85 -19.21 8.08
N GLY A 270 12.40 -19.52 9.25
CA GLY A 270 13.46 -20.54 9.39
C GLY A 270 14.64 -20.27 8.45
N GLU A 271 15.01 -21.26 7.64
CA GLU A 271 16.14 -21.17 6.69
C GLU A 271 15.90 -20.20 5.53
N ASP A 272 14.65 -19.76 5.31
CA ASP A 272 14.34 -18.76 4.28
C ASP A 272 14.72 -17.34 4.69
N TRP A 273 15.04 -17.11 5.99
CA TRP A 273 15.59 -15.85 6.46
C TRP A 273 17.12 -15.92 6.47
N ARG A 274 17.78 -15.24 5.55
CA ARG A 274 19.25 -15.17 5.46
C ARG A 274 19.69 -13.77 5.04
N ASP A 275 20.76 -13.28 5.61
CA ASP A 275 21.39 -12.00 5.25
C ASP A 275 20.43 -10.81 5.24
N GLY A 276 19.48 -10.80 6.19
CA GLY A 276 18.45 -9.74 6.25
C GLY A 276 17.46 -9.76 5.09
N ARG A 277 17.27 -10.92 4.42
CA ARG A 277 16.39 -11.10 3.26
C ARG A 277 15.46 -12.29 3.44
N ILE A 278 14.30 -12.24 2.80
CA ILE A 278 13.37 -13.36 2.70
C ILE A 278 13.63 -14.08 1.38
N HIS A 279 14.16 -15.30 1.42
CA HIS A 279 14.45 -16.12 0.23
C HIS A 279 13.23 -16.96 -0.15
N ARG A 280 12.13 -16.30 -0.49
CA ARG A 280 10.87 -16.90 -0.91
C ARG A 280 10.26 -16.14 -2.09
N PRO A 281 9.58 -16.85 -2.99
CA PRO A 281 8.87 -16.19 -4.08
C PRO A 281 7.61 -15.48 -3.57
N LEU A 282 7.47 -14.22 -3.96
CA LEU A 282 6.24 -13.46 -3.86
C LEU A 282 5.41 -13.66 -5.11
N HIS A 283 4.16 -14.04 -4.94
CA HIS A 283 3.22 -14.28 -6.03
C HIS A 283 2.28 -13.09 -6.17
N CYS A 284 2.27 -12.48 -7.35
CA CYS A 284 1.33 -11.44 -7.72
C CYS A 284 0.32 -11.92 -8.74
N ARG A 285 -0.96 -11.52 -8.57
CA ARG A 285 -2.02 -11.76 -9.55
C ARG A 285 -2.86 -10.51 -9.74
N LEU A 286 -3.24 -10.27 -10.99
CA LEU A 286 -4.19 -9.23 -11.36
C LEU A 286 -5.36 -9.91 -12.11
N ASN A 287 -6.59 -9.73 -11.63
CA ASN A 287 -7.80 -10.35 -12.19
C ASN A 287 -7.66 -11.88 -12.34
N GLY A 288 -7.06 -12.53 -11.34
CA GLY A 288 -6.83 -13.97 -11.32
C GLY A 288 -5.65 -14.46 -12.14
N ARG A 289 -5.07 -13.63 -13.03
CA ARG A 289 -3.91 -13.99 -13.84
C ARG A 289 -2.62 -13.68 -13.10
N SER A 290 -1.66 -14.61 -13.13
CA SER A 290 -0.33 -14.36 -12.57
C SER A 290 0.37 -13.21 -13.32
N THR A 291 0.87 -12.24 -12.57
CA THR A 291 1.69 -11.16 -13.11
C THR A 291 3.17 -11.37 -12.81
N GLY A 292 3.49 -12.14 -11.78
CA GLY A 292 4.85 -12.47 -11.42
C GLY A 292 4.95 -13.50 -10.29
N ARG A 293 6.10 -14.14 -10.27
CA ARG A 293 6.60 -15.00 -9.19
C ARG A 293 8.04 -14.58 -8.94
N ILE A 294 8.20 -13.59 -8.06
CA ILE A 294 9.46 -12.86 -7.91
C ILE A 294 10.13 -13.28 -6.61
N ASP A 295 11.35 -13.82 -6.70
CA ASP A 295 12.12 -14.22 -5.51
C ASP A 295 12.56 -12.99 -4.72
N CYS A 296 12.21 -12.95 -3.44
CA CYS A 296 12.46 -11.81 -2.58
C CYS A 296 13.89 -11.78 -1.98
N GLY A 297 14.68 -12.85 -2.13
CA GLY A 297 16.10 -12.89 -1.74
C GLY A 297 17.04 -12.51 -2.87
N THR A 298 16.60 -12.71 -4.12
CA THR A 298 17.40 -12.43 -5.31
C THR A 298 17.26 -10.98 -5.73
N ASP A 299 18.37 -10.35 -6.13
CA ASP A 299 18.44 -8.96 -6.61
C ASP A 299 18.04 -7.88 -5.59
N MET A 300 17.73 -8.24 -4.37
CA MET A 300 17.56 -7.26 -3.28
C MET A 300 18.96 -6.73 -2.91
N ARG A 301 19.26 -5.49 -3.28
CA ARG A 301 20.59 -4.90 -3.07
C ARG A 301 20.88 -4.69 -1.60
N PHE A 302 19.96 -4.11 -0.87
CA PHE A 302 20.09 -3.85 0.56
C PHE A 302 19.09 -4.72 1.33
N GLY A 303 19.59 -5.66 2.15
CA GLY A 303 18.75 -6.42 3.08
C GLY A 303 18.20 -5.56 4.21
N PHE A 304 17.23 -6.07 4.97
CA PHE A 304 16.60 -5.29 6.04
C PHE A 304 17.58 -4.84 7.13
N ARG A 305 18.67 -5.57 7.41
CA ARG A 305 19.74 -5.13 8.32
C ARG A 305 20.33 -3.79 7.87
N GLN A 306 20.74 -3.72 6.61
CA GLN A 306 21.32 -2.52 6.00
C GLN A 306 20.30 -1.38 5.92
N LEU A 307 19.02 -1.69 5.65
CA LEU A 307 17.97 -0.70 5.62
C LEU A 307 17.70 -0.09 7.00
N LEU A 308 17.70 -0.89 8.08
CA LEU A 308 17.52 -0.42 9.45
C LEU A 308 18.73 0.40 9.92
N ALA A 309 19.95 -0.07 9.66
CA ALA A 309 21.17 0.68 9.97
C ALA A 309 21.20 2.04 9.26
N ALA A 310 20.83 2.07 7.96
CA ALA A 310 20.73 3.33 7.21
C ALA A 310 19.64 4.26 7.74
N LEU A 311 18.53 3.72 8.21
CA LEU A 311 17.43 4.49 8.80
C LEU A 311 17.84 5.19 10.10
N ALA A 312 18.68 4.53 10.90
CA ALA A 312 19.13 5.01 12.21
C ALA A 312 20.42 5.86 12.18
N ARG A 313 20.99 6.16 11.02
CA ARG A 313 22.28 6.88 10.91
C ARG A 313 22.29 8.27 11.50
N GLN A 314 21.19 9.01 11.45
CA GLN A 314 21.16 10.42 11.83
C GLN A 314 20.28 10.70 13.04
N THR A 315 19.25 9.86 13.26
CA THR A 315 18.27 10.05 14.32
C THR A 315 17.85 8.72 14.88
N PRO A 316 17.59 8.62 16.19
CA PRO A 316 16.99 7.43 16.75
C PRO A 316 15.57 7.26 16.18
N VAL A 317 15.13 6.03 16.04
CA VAL A 317 13.80 5.71 15.52
C VAL A 317 13.03 4.91 16.57
N GLY A 318 11.81 5.31 16.87
CA GLY A 318 10.99 4.65 17.87
C GLY A 318 10.34 3.35 17.37
N ALA A 319 9.96 2.49 18.30
CA ALA A 319 9.29 1.23 18.04
C ALA A 319 7.98 1.42 17.28
N GLY A 320 7.71 0.57 16.28
CA GLY A 320 6.54 0.65 15.41
C GLY A 320 6.75 1.45 14.13
N CYS A 321 7.97 1.85 13.79
CA CYS A 321 8.24 2.37 12.45
C CYS A 321 8.08 1.26 11.40
N LEU A 322 7.35 1.59 10.31
CA LEU A 322 7.17 0.74 9.14
C LEU A 322 8.25 1.06 8.10
N LEU A 323 9.07 0.08 7.78
CA LEU A 323 10.08 0.17 6.73
C LEU A 323 9.72 -0.76 5.58
N THR A 324 9.35 -0.21 4.41
CA THR A 324 9.04 -1.01 3.22
C THR A 324 10.23 -1.09 2.26
N SER A 325 10.37 -2.23 1.59
CA SER A 325 11.48 -2.51 0.67
C SER A 325 11.44 -1.72 -0.65
N GLY A 326 10.31 -1.08 -0.96
CA GLY A 326 10.00 -0.68 -2.32
C GLY A 326 9.51 -1.86 -3.18
N PRO A 327 9.11 -1.62 -4.44
CA PRO A 327 8.56 -2.64 -5.33
C PRO A 327 9.54 -3.80 -5.56
N VAL A 328 9.12 -5.01 -5.21
CA VAL A 328 9.93 -6.24 -5.40
C VAL A 328 10.12 -6.49 -6.89
N SER A 329 11.36 -6.69 -7.33
CA SER A 329 11.67 -6.86 -8.76
C SER A 329 12.96 -7.61 -8.97
N ASN A 330 12.96 -8.63 -9.86
CA ASN A 330 14.17 -9.33 -10.26
C ASN A 330 14.64 -8.86 -11.65
N ALA A 331 15.93 -9.03 -11.91
CA ALA A 331 16.56 -8.72 -13.19
C ALA A 331 16.06 -9.66 -14.30
N ASP A 332 15.77 -10.89 -13.94
CA ASP A 332 15.20 -11.91 -14.85
C ASP A 332 13.85 -11.44 -15.41
N PRO A 333 13.71 -11.33 -16.75
CA PRO A 333 12.48 -10.93 -17.40
C PRO A 333 11.32 -11.92 -17.15
N ASP A 334 11.61 -13.21 -16.96
CA ASP A 334 10.58 -14.24 -16.79
C ASP A 334 9.98 -14.25 -15.39
N SER A 335 10.61 -13.59 -14.42
CA SER A 335 10.06 -13.45 -13.06
C SER A 335 8.72 -12.70 -13.00
N GLY A 336 8.40 -11.91 -14.04
CA GLY A 336 7.19 -11.07 -14.08
C GLY A 336 7.37 -9.71 -13.40
N TRP A 337 6.28 -9.14 -12.88
CA TRP A 337 6.24 -7.79 -12.34
C TRP A 337 5.30 -7.67 -11.14
N THR A 338 5.56 -6.67 -10.29
CA THR A 338 4.80 -6.38 -9.08
C THR A 338 4.11 -5.02 -9.09
N SER A 339 4.23 -4.25 -10.19
CA SER A 339 3.52 -2.99 -10.40
C SER A 339 3.16 -2.81 -11.87
N VAL A 340 2.05 -2.10 -12.15
CA VAL A 340 1.64 -1.82 -13.53
C VAL A 340 2.66 -0.95 -14.23
N LEU A 341 3.26 0.01 -13.52
CA LEU A 341 4.30 0.88 -14.09
C LEU A 341 5.51 0.06 -14.57
N GLU A 342 5.95 -0.94 -13.80
CA GLU A 342 7.03 -1.84 -14.23
C GLU A 342 6.61 -2.70 -15.44
N ALA A 343 5.38 -3.20 -15.45
CA ALA A 343 4.85 -3.94 -16.60
C ALA A 343 4.89 -3.10 -17.90
N ARG A 344 4.53 -1.82 -17.80
CA ARG A 344 4.62 -0.86 -18.91
C ARG A 344 6.07 -0.65 -19.34
N ALA A 345 7.00 -0.53 -18.39
CA ALA A 345 8.43 -0.42 -18.68
C ALA A 345 8.97 -1.65 -19.42
N ARG A 346 8.63 -2.84 -18.96
CA ARG A 346 9.01 -4.11 -19.61
C ARG A 346 8.51 -4.15 -21.04
N ARG A 347 7.24 -3.83 -21.27
CA ARG A 347 6.63 -3.84 -22.59
C ARG A 347 7.30 -2.86 -23.57
N ARG A 348 7.68 -1.69 -23.06
CA ARG A 348 8.40 -0.68 -23.87
C ARG A 348 9.80 -1.13 -24.25
N LEU A 349 10.51 -1.83 -23.34
CA LEU A 349 11.85 -2.36 -23.60
C LEU A 349 11.86 -3.55 -24.57
N GLU A 350 10.77 -4.29 -24.69
CA GLU A 350 10.57 -5.36 -25.68
C GLU A 350 10.34 -4.80 -27.10
N ASN A 351 10.42 -3.50 -27.32
CA ASN A 351 10.10 -2.83 -28.60
C ASN A 351 8.73 -3.23 -29.16
N SER A 352 7.80 -3.56 -28.29
CA SER A 352 6.46 -3.93 -28.68
C SER A 352 5.69 -2.71 -29.19
N THR A 353 5.07 -2.85 -30.34
CA THR A 353 4.13 -1.85 -30.89
C THR A 353 2.81 -1.81 -30.12
N GLN A 354 2.54 -2.82 -29.29
CA GLN A 354 1.35 -2.83 -28.44
C GLN A 354 1.59 -1.95 -27.20
N PRO A 355 0.59 -1.16 -26.79
CA PRO A 355 0.68 -0.40 -25.55
C PRO A 355 0.88 -1.36 -24.35
N GLY A 356 1.58 -0.89 -23.33
CA GLY A 356 1.69 -1.60 -22.06
C GLY A 356 0.30 -1.77 -21.41
N PRO A 357 0.19 -2.59 -20.35
CA PRO A 357 -1.07 -2.77 -19.66
C PRO A 357 -1.64 -1.43 -19.19
N ALA A 358 -2.97 -1.31 -19.23
CA ALA A 358 -3.65 -0.16 -18.67
C ALA A 358 -3.41 -0.10 -17.15
N PHE A 359 -3.37 1.09 -16.59
CA PHE A 359 -3.46 1.27 -15.15
C PHE A 359 -4.79 0.72 -14.62
N LEU A 360 -4.84 0.43 -13.33
CA LEU A 360 -5.98 -0.23 -12.72
C LEU A 360 -7.27 0.58 -12.89
N GLN A 361 -8.35 -0.15 -13.17
CA GLN A 361 -9.70 0.37 -13.33
C GLN A 361 -10.59 -0.10 -12.17
N PRO A 362 -11.71 0.59 -11.90
CA PRO A 362 -12.70 0.07 -10.95
C PRO A 362 -13.14 -1.35 -11.31
N GLY A 363 -13.14 -2.23 -10.32
CA GLY A 363 -13.45 -3.65 -10.47
C GLY A 363 -12.22 -4.56 -10.58
N ASP A 364 -11.03 -4.02 -10.85
CA ASP A 364 -9.81 -4.82 -10.88
C ASP A 364 -9.50 -5.42 -9.50
N ARG A 365 -9.02 -6.65 -9.51
CA ARG A 365 -8.67 -7.40 -8.30
C ARG A 365 -7.19 -7.74 -8.29
N ILE A 366 -6.53 -7.41 -7.19
CA ILE A 366 -5.16 -7.83 -6.93
C ILE A 366 -5.12 -8.89 -5.83
N ARG A 367 -4.20 -9.85 -5.99
CA ARG A 367 -3.80 -10.77 -4.93
C ARG A 367 -2.28 -10.82 -4.85
N ILE A 368 -1.76 -10.63 -3.64
CA ILE A 368 -0.32 -10.72 -3.33
C ILE A 368 -0.18 -11.71 -2.19
N ASP A 369 0.64 -12.74 -2.38
CA ASP A 369 0.81 -13.81 -1.41
C ASP A 369 2.23 -14.35 -1.42
N MET A 370 2.65 -14.89 -0.29
CA MET A 370 3.89 -15.64 -0.12
C MET A 370 3.60 -16.90 0.68
N ALA A 371 3.90 -18.03 0.07
CA ALA A 371 3.65 -19.32 0.69
C ALA A 371 4.94 -19.94 1.26
N ASP A 372 4.79 -20.73 2.32
CA ASP A 372 5.83 -21.58 2.86
C ASP A 372 6.13 -22.79 1.93
N ALA A 373 7.05 -23.65 2.34
CA ALA A 373 7.41 -24.87 1.58
C ALA A 373 6.25 -25.85 1.40
N ARG A 374 5.21 -25.74 2.23
CA ARG A 374 4.01 -26.59 2.19
C ARG A 374 2.89 -25.99 1.35
N GLY A 375 3.13 -24.80 0.77
CA GLY A 375 2.13 -24.07 -0.02
C GLY A 375 1.13 -23.27 0.82
N GLN A 376 1.37 -23.12 2.12
CA GLN A 376 0.52 -22.39 3.04
C GLN A 376 0.95 -20.91 3.08
N SER A 377 -0.02 -19.98 3.06
CA SER A 377 0.29 -18.56 3.18
C SER A 377 1.00 -18.25 4.49
N LEU A 378 2.06 -17.45 4.42
CA LEU A 378 2.78 -16.97 5.61
C LEU A 378 2.05 -15.81 6.28
N PHE A 379 1.42 -14.92 5.49
CA PHE A 379 0.93 -13.62 5.93
C PHE A 379 -0.59 -13.45 5.76
N GLY A 380 -1.30 -14.46 5.21
CA GLY A 380 -2.74 -14.40 4.98
C GLY A 380 -3.16 -13.65 3.72
N ALA A 381 -2.23 -13.43 2.79
CA ALA A 381 -2.36 -12.74 1.51
C ALA A 381 -2.86 -11.27 1.63
N ILE A 382 -2.73 -10.52 0.56
CA ILE A 382 -3.44 -9.26 0.30
C ILE A 382 -4.43 -9.56 -0.83
N GLU A 383 -5.72 -9.32 -0.60
CA GLU A 383 -6.78 -9.45 -1.60
C GLU A 383 -7.64 -8.21 -1.62
N GLN A 384 -7.47 -7.39 -2.63
CA GLN A 384 -8.16 -6.12 -2.73
C GLN A 384 -8.79 -5.93 -4.10
N GLN A 385 -9.96 -5.30 -4.11
CA GLN A 385 -10.67 -4.90 -5.31
C GLN A 385 -10.76 -3.39 -5.36
N THR A 386 -10.45 -2.81 -6.53
CA THR A 386 -10.64 -1.39 -6.78
C THR A 386 -12.11 -1.08 -6.98
N VAL A 387 -12.59 -0.01 -6.37
CA VAL A 387 -13.96 0.50 -6.56
C VAL A 387 -13.93 2.00 -6.95
N ALA A 388 -14.96 2.43 -7.67
CA ALA A 388 -15.10 3.82 -8.13
C ALA A 388 -15.33 4.82 -6.97
#